data_1ecbb2db7c8aa20195f65c2b33454f28
#
_entry.id   1ecbb2db7c8aa20195f65c2b33454f28
#
_cell.length_a   1.000
_cell.length_b   1.000
_cell.length_c   1.000
_cell.angle_alpha   90.00
_cell.angle_beta   90.00
_cell.angle_gamma   90.00
#
_symmetry.space_group_name_H-M   'P 1'
#
loop_
_entity.id
_entity.type
_entity.pdbx_description
1 polymer ?
#
loop_
_entity_poly.entity_id
_entity_poly.type
_entity_poly.pdbx_seq_one_letter_code
_entity_poly.pdbx_strand_id
1 'polypeptide(L)'
;MVLNYIWIAFFLTAFIVAVVRLIFLGDTEIFPAIINSTFDSSKTAFEISLGLTGVLSLWMGIMRIGEQGGVIGVFSRLLSPLFTKLFPEIPKGHPVTGSIFMNLAANMLGLDNAATPLGLKAMEGLQELNPKKDTASNPMIMFLVLNTSGLTLIPISIMVYRAQLGAAQPTDVFVPILLATFFSTLAGIIAVSLYQRINLLNRTILLFLGSTSLVIAGIIYFFSMLSRQQIDIYSTTTANVFLFVIIIGFIVAGMRKKINVYNAFVEGAKEGFTTAVRIIPYLVAILVAIGVFRASGCMDYLIEGIANLVSLCGINSDFVGALPTALMKPLSGSGARGLMVDAMNTYGADSFVGRLSCIFQGSTDTTFYILAVYFGSVGVVRTRHAVPCGLLADLAGIIAAILICYLFFN
;
A
#
# COMPACT_ATOMS: atom_id res chain seq x y z
N MET A 1 10.77 6.88 -13.47
CA MET A 1 12.17 7.41 -13.46
C MET A 1 12.89 7.12 -12.15
N VAL A 2 12.33 7.39 -10.97
CA VAL A 2 13.02 7.20 -9.66
C VAL A 2 13.48 5.75 -9.45
N LEU A 3 12.60 4.77 -9.67
CA LEU A 3 12.93 3.34 -9.54
C LEU A 3 14.14 2.93 -10.41
N ASN A 4 14.28 3.50 -11.60
CA ASN A 4 15.44 3.22 -12.49
C ASN A 4 16.77 3.63 -11.83
N TYR A 5 16.81 4.81 -11.20
CA TYR A 5 18.03 5.26 -10.50
C TYR A 5 18.33 4.42 -9.27
N ILE A 6 17.30 4.03 -8.50
CA ILE A 6 17.47 3.15 -7.33
C ILE A 6 17.97 1.77 -7.77
N TRP A 7 17.38 1.20 -8.82
CA TRP A 7 17.78 -0.09 -9.37
C TRP A 7 19.25 -0.07 -9.84
N ILE A 8 19.66 0.97 -10.57
CA ILE A 8 21.05 1.18 -10.99
C ILE A 8 21.96 1.35 -9.75
N ALA A 9 21.54 2.15 -8.78
CA ALA A 9 22.31 2.39 -7.56
C ALA A 9 22.56 1.10 -6.78
N PHE A 10 21.60 0.17 -6.70
CA PHE A 10 21.81 -1.11 -6.03
C PHE A 10 22.95 -1.92 -6.67
N PHE A 11 23.00 -2.01 -7.99
CA PHE A 11 24.08 -2.72 -8.67
C PHE A 11 25.42 -2.00 -8.56
N LEU A 12 25.46 -0.68 -8.77
CA LEU A 12 26.71 0.08 -8.75
C LEU A 12 27.32 0.13 -7.35
N THR A 13 26.53 0.36 -6.30
CA THR A 13 27.03 0.36 -4.93
C THR A 13 27.47 -1.04 -4.51
N ALA A 14 26.72 -2.07 -4.85
CA ALA A 14 27.12 -3.45 -4.60
C ALA A 14 28.44 -3.80 -5.28
N PHE A 15 28.65 -3.38 -6.51
CA PHE A 15 29.91 -3.59 -7.24
C PHE A 15 31.08 -2.87 -6.58
N ILE A 16 30.90 -1.58 -6.20
CA ILE A 16 31.96 -0.81 -5.53
C ILE A 16 32.34 -1.48 -4.19
N VAL A 17 31.35 -1.87 -3.38
CA VAL A 17 31.63 -2.53 -2.09
C VAL A 17 32.29 -3.89 -2.32
N ALA A 18 31.85 -4.67 -3.31
CA ALA A 18 32.48 -5.95 -3.63
C ALA A 18 33.96 -5.80 -4.04
N VAL A 19 34.29 -4.79 -4.85
CA VAL A 19 35.67 -4.47 -5.24
C VAL A 19 36.51 -4.05 -4.02
N VAL A 20 35.95 -3.22 -3.13
CA VAL A 20 36.62 -2.81 -1.91
C VAL A 20 36.90 -4.03 -1.00
N ARG A 21 35.92 -4.89 -0.82
CA ARG A 21 36.07 -6.12 -0.02
C ARG A 21 37.12 -7.07 -0.61
N LEU A 22 37.10 -7.26 -1.94
CA LEU A 22 38.10 -8.08 -2.61
C LEU A 22 39.52 -7.55 -2.44
N ILE A 23 39.74 -6.24 -2.67
CA ILE A 23 41.09 -5.65 -2.70
C ILE A 23 41.64 -5.44 -1.27
N PHE A 24 40.82 -4.91 -0.36
CA PHE A 24 41.30 -4.49 0.96
C PHE A 24 41.11 -5.54 2.07
N LEU A 25 40.07 -6.43 1.89
CA LEU A 25 39.79 -7.49 2.87
C LEU A 25 40.18 -8.89 2.36
N GLY A 26 40.59 -9.01 1.07
CA GLY A 26 40.94 -10.30 0.48
C GLY A 26 39.77 -11.26 0.34
N ASP A 27 38.53 -10.74 0.30
CA ASP A 27 37.30 -11.53 0.23
C ASP A 27 37.07 -12.04 -1.19
N THR A 28 37.61 -13.22 -1.50
CA THR A 28 37.48 -13.84 -2.84
C THR A 28 36.10 -14.45 -3.07
N GLU A 29 35.29 -14.68 -2.04
CA GLU A 29 33.95 -15.28 -2.14
C GLU A 29 32.86 -14.27 -2.46
N ILE A 30 33.14 -12.96 -2.38
CA ILE A 30 32.12 -11.92 -2.55
C ILE A 30 31.50 -11.94 -3.95
N PHE A 31 32.29 -12.07 -5.03
CA PHE A 31 31.75 -12.11 -6.39
C PHE A 31 30.98 -13.40 -6.69
N PRO A 32 31.46 -14.62 -6.31
CA PRO A 32 30.66 -15.82 -6.34
C PRO A 32 29.32 -15.68 -5.62
N ALA A 33 29.32 -15.12 -4.39
CA ALA A 33 28.10 -14.90 -3.62
C ALA A 33 27.10 -13.97 -4.33
N ILE A 34 27.58 -12.87 -4.90
CA ILE A 34 26.73 -11.93 -5.67
C ILE A 34 26.14 -12.61 -6.90
N ILE A 35 26.96 -13.35 -7.67
CA ILE A 35 26.45 -14.04 -8.88
C ILE A 35 25.46 -15.14 -8.53
N ASN A 36 25.72 -15.95 -7.52
CA ASN A 36 24.79 -16.95 -7.05
C ASN A 36 23.46 -16.32 -6.60
N SER A 37 23.52 -15.20 -5.87
CA SER A 37 22.35 -14.43 -5.46
C SER A 37 21.48 -13.98 -6.65
N THR A 38 22.06 -13.68 -7.82
CA THR A 38 21.26 -13.33 -9.01
C THR A 38 20.41 -14.49 -9.49
N PHE A 39 20.97 -15.71 -9.52
CA PHE A 39 20.25 -16.91 -9.93
C PHE A 39 19.18 -17.29 -8.92
N ASP A 40 19.53 -17.30 -7.62
CA ASP A 40 18.62 -17.65 -6.54
C ASP A 40 17.44 -16.67 -6.47
N SER A 41 17.72 -15.38 -6.57
CA SER A 41 16.67 -14.32 -6.58
C SER A 41 15.77 -14.44 -7.81
N SER A 42 16.31 -14.76 -8.98
CA SER A 42 15.53 -14.97 -10.20
C SER A 42 14.59 -16.16 -10.07
N LYS A 43 15.09 -17.28 -9.54
CA LYS A 43 14.31 -18.48 -9.28
C LYS A 43 13.20 -18.21 -8.27
N THR A 44 13.54 -17.59 -7.13
CA THR A 44 12.60 -17.20 -6.08
C THR A 44 11.49 -16.29 -6.61
N ALA A 45 11.84 -15.29 -7.43
CA ALA A 45 10.88 -14.38 -8.04
C ALA A 45 9.86 -15.10 -8.92
N PHE A 46 10.33 -16.08 -9.72
CA PHE A 46 9.47 -16.89 -10.58
C PHE A 46 8.56 -17.81 -9.76
N GLU A 47 9.11 -18.53 -8.77
CA GLU A 47 8.35 -19.43 -7.90
C GLU A 47 7.25 -18.70 -7.11
N ILE A 48 7.56 -17.53 -6.54
CA ILE A 48 6.58 -16.67 -5.88
C ILE A 48 5.47 -16.26 -6.87
N SER A 49 5.82 -15.80 -8.06
CA SER A 49 4.85 -15.36 -9.06
C SER A 49 3.92 -16.48 -9.50
N LEU A 50 4.47 -17.69 -9.66
CA LEU A 50 3.69 -18.87 -10.01
C LEU A 50 2.70 -19.21 -8.90
N GLY A 51 3.14 -19.23 -7.65
CA GLY A 51 2.27 -19.49 -6.50
C GLY A 51 1.19 -18.43 -6.27
N LEU A 52 1.48 -17.17 -6.61
CA LEU A 52 0.49 -16.09 -6.56
C LEU A 52 -0.67 -16.28 -7.54
N THR A 53 -0.48 -17.03 -8.63
CA THR A 53 -1.45 -17.15 -9.72
C THR A 53 -2.83 -17.61 -9.25
N GLY A 54 -2.89 -18.67 -8.44
CA GLY A 54 -4.16 -19.22 -7.94
C GLY A 54 -4.88 -18.26 -7.01
N VAL A 55 -4.16 -17.66 -6.05
CA VAL A 55 -4.76 -16.78 -5.05
C VAL A 55 -5.16 -15.44 -5.65
N LEU A 56 -4.38 -14.88 -6.58
CA LEU A 56 -4.77 -13.68 -7.33
C LEU A 56 -6.01 -13.96 -8.19
N SER A 57 -6.07 -15.11 -8.88
CA SER A 57 -7.25 -15.49 -9.64
C SER A 57 -8.50 -15.60 -8.77
N LEU A 58 -8.40 -16.23 -7.58
CA LEU A 58 -9.50 -16.31 -6.63
C LEU A 58 -10.02 -14.91 -6.26
N TRP A 59 -9.13 -14.06 -5.79
CA TRP A 59 -9.55 -12.75 -5.27
C TRP A 59 -10.01 -11.80 -6.36
N MET A 60 -9.37 -11.77 -7.53
CA MET A 60 -9.83 -10.95 -8.65
C MET A 60 -11.16 -11.45 -9.19
N GLY A 61 -11.42 -12.77 -9.15
CA GLY A 61 -12.74 -13.33 -9.43
C GLY A 61 -13.82 -12.82 -8.47
N ILE A 62 -13.55 -12.84 -7.17
CA ILE A 62 -14.46 -12.31 -6.13
C ILE A 62 -14.68 -10.81 -6.30
N MET A 63 -13.61 -10.05 -6.55
CA MET A 63 -13.69 -8.60 -6.77
C MET A 63 -14.53 -8.25 -7.99
N ARG A 64 -14.43 -9.01 -9.08
CA ARG A 64 -15.23 -8.82 -10.29
C ARG A 64 -16.73 -9.00 -10.04
N ILE A 65 -17.10 -9.97 -9.19
CA ILE A 65 -18.49 -10.13 -8.75
C ILE A 65 -18.97 -8.87 -8.01
N GLY A 66 -18.18 -8.35 -7.08
CA GLY A 66 -18.50 -7.13 -6.32
C GLY A 66 -18.65 -5.90 -7.21
N GLU A 67 -17.74 -5.74 -8.18
CA GLU A 67 -17.76 -4.66 -9.17
C GLU A 67 -19.05 -4.70 -10.00
N GLN A 68 -19.34 -5.81 -10.67
CA GLN A 68 -20.55 -6.00 -11.47
C GLN A 68 -21.81 -5.97 -10.60
N GLY A 69 -21.72 -6.44 -9.35
CA GLY A 69 -22.76 -6.35 -8.33
C GLY A 69 -23.10 -4.93 -7.88
N GLY A 70 -22.27 -3.94 -8.28
CA GLY A 70 -22.49 -2.52 -7.99
C GLY A 70 -22.09 -2.08 -6.58
N VAL A 71 -21.22 -2.84 -5.90
CA VAL A 71 -20.76 -2.54 -4.54
C VAL A 71 -20.03 -1.21 -4.47
N ILE A 72 -19.22 -0.87 -5.49
CA ILE A 72 -18.54 0.43 -5.59
C ILE A 72 -19.55 1.59 -5.47
N GLY A 73 -20.67 1.50 -6.17
CA GLY A 73 -21.72 2.54 -6.14
C GLY A 73 -22.42 2.66 -4.77
N VAL A 74 -22.49 1.58 -3.99
CA VAL A 74 -23.03 1.61 -2.62
C VAL A 74 -22.06 2.34 -1.70
N PHE A 75 -20.78 1.98 -1.73
CA PHE A 75 -19.72 2.65 -0.95
C PHE A 75 -19.58 4.13 -1.32
N SER A 76 -19.58 4.44 -2.61
CA SER A 76 -19.54 5.83 -3.10
C SER A 76 -20.68 6.68 -2.50
N ARG A 77 -21.90 6.15 -2.46
CA ARG A 77 -23.05 6.84 -1.84
C ARG A 77 -22.92 7.01 -0.34
N LEU A 78 -22.39 6.00 0.36
CA LEU A 78 -22.17 6.04 1.80
C LEU A 78 -21.17 7.13 2.19
N LEU A 79 -20.09 7.29 1.41
CA LEU A 79 -19.00 8.23 1.67
C LEU A 79 -19.26 9.63 1.10
N SER A 80 -20.26 9.78 0.22
CA SER A 80 -20.60 11.04 -0.46
C SER A 80 -20.78 12.24 0.50
N PRO A 81 -21.44 12.12 1.67
CA PRO A 81 -21.61 13.27 2.56
C PRO A 81 -20.28 13.83 3.10
N LEU A 82 -19.31 12.96 3.40
CA LEU A 82 -17.96 13.35 3.82
C LEU A 82 -17.20 14.01 2.66
N PHE A 83 -17.11 13.31 1.54
CA PHE A 83 -16.32 13.77 0.40
C PHE A 83 -16.84 15.09 -0.18
N THR A 84 -18.16 15.31 -0.24
CA THR A 84 -18.71 16.60 -0.67
C THR A 84 -18.20 17.78 0.15
N LYS A 85 -17.86 17.55 1.43
CA LYS A 85 -17.32 18.61 2.31
C LYS A 85 -15.81 18.78 2.20
N LEU A 86 -15.10 17.74 1.76
CA LEU A 86 -13.66 17.81 1.48
C LEU A 86 -13.34 18.47 0.12
N PHE A 87 -14.33 18.58 -0.77
CA PHE A 87 -14.19 19.20 -2.10
C PHE A 87 -15.12 20.43 -2.27
N PRO A 88 -14.97 21.49 -1.43
CA PRO A 88 -15.90 22.62 -1.43
C PRO A 88 -15.88 23.45 -2.73
N GLU A 89 -14.81 23.42 -3.49
CA GLU A 89 -14.64 24.17 -4.73
C GLU A 89 -15.31 23.49 -5.96
N ILE A 90 -15.77 22.25 -5.82
CA ILE A 90 -16.49 21.56 -6.90
C ILE A 90 -17.96 22.01 -6.87
N PRO A 91 -18.52 22.49 -8.01
CA PRO A 91 -19.92 22.88 -8.09
C PRO A 91 -20.86 21.71 -7.71
N LYS A 92 -21.94 22.01 -6.97
CA LYS A 92 -22.91 20.99 -6.57
C LYS A 92 -23.54 20.32 -7.81
N GLY A 93 -23.54 18.99 -7.80
CA GLY A 93 -24.10 18.20 -8.89
C GLY A 93 -23.17 18.02 -10.10
N HIS A 94 -21.92 18.52 -10.04
CA HIS A 94 -20.99 18.31 -11.15
C HIS A 94 -20.63 16.82 -11.30
N PRO A 95 -20.61 16.25 -12.53
CA PRO A 95 -20.37 14.82 -12.78
C PRO A 95 -19.04 14.29 -12.22
N VAL A 96 -18.00 15.15 -12.14
CA VAL A 96 -16.68 14.79 -11.60
C VAL A 96 -16.75 14.24 -10.17
N THR A 97 -17.70 14.73 -9.38
CA THR A 97 -17.94 14.25 -8.00
C THR A 97 -18.20 12.74 -7.97
N GLY A 98 -19.00 12.25 -8.93
CA GLY A 98 -19.26 10.82 -9.08
C GLY A 98 -18.00 10.02 -9.39
N SER A 99 -17.16 10.50 -10.31
CA SER A 99 -15.89 9.84 -10.67
C SER A 99 -14.91 9.78 -9.49
N ILE A 100 -14.77 10.89 -8.75
CA ILE A 100 -13.95 10.95 -7.53
C ILE A 100 -14.42 9.91 -6.50
N PHE A 101 -15.71 9.89 -6.19
CA PHE A 101 -16.25 9.01 -5.15
C PHE A 101 -16.17 7.54 -5.56
N MET A 102 -16.38 7.24 -6.84
CA MET A 102 -16.24 5.90 -7.38
C MET A 102 -14.77 5.42 -7.34
N ASN A 103 -13.80 6.28 -7.67
CA ASN A 103 -12.38 5.96 -7.56
C ASN A 103 -11.98 5.68 -6.09
N LEU A 104 -12.33 6.57 -5.16
CA LEU A 104 -12.00 6.40 -3.75
C LEU A 104 -12.65 5.14 -3.18
N ALA A 105 -13.91 4.86 -3.52
CA ALA A 105 -14.59 3.64 -3.12
C ALA A 105 -13.92 2.38 -3.70
N ALA A 106 -13.47 2.42 -4.95
CA ALA A 106 -12.76 1.32 -5.58
C ALA A 106 -11.40 1.05 -4.89
N ASN A 107 -10.62 2.09 -4.59
CA ASN A 107 -9.37 1.98 -3.85
C ASN A 107 -9.60 1.40 -2.44
N MET A 108 -10.60 1.88 -1.71
CA MET A 108 -10.92 1.35 -0.38
C MET A 108 -11.27 -0.14 -0.41
N LEU A 109 -11.89 -0.60 -1.48
CA LEU A 109 -12.24 -2.00 -1.67
C LEU A 109 -11.09 -2.85 -2.26
N GLY A 110 -9.93 -2.25 -2.59
CA GLY A 110 -8.81 -2.94 -3.23
C GLY A 110 -9.06 -3.34 -4.69
N LEU A 111 -9.95 -2.60 -5.38
CA LEU A 111 -10.31 -2.81 -6.78
C LEU A 111 -9.41 -1.99 -7.72
N ASP A 112 -8.09 -2.26 -7.69
CA ASP A 112 -7.07 -1.47 -8.38
C ASP A 112 -7.35 -1.32 -9.89
N ASN A 113 -7.86 -2.36 -10.56
CA ASN A 113 -8.20 -2.34 -11.98
C ASN A 113 -9.32 -1.34 -12.31
N ALA A 114 -10.29 -1.19 -11.40
CA ALA A 114 -11.38 -0.22 -11.57
C ALA A 114 -10.97 1.18 -11.09
N ALA A 115 -10.11 1.27 -10.09
CA ALA A 115 -9.71 2.53 -9.48
C ALA A 115 -8.95 3.45 -10.45
N THR A 116 -7.94 2.94 -11.15
CA THR A 116 -7.11 3.76 -12.04
C THR A 116 -7.90 4.45 -13.17
N PRO A 117 -8.73 3.77 -13.97
CA PRO A 117 -9.55 4.43 -15.00
C PRO A 117 -10.52 5.47 -14.42
N LEU A 118 -11.12 5.19 -13.25
CA LEU A 118 -12.00 6.13 -12.57
C LEU A 118 -11.24 7.37 -12.08
N GLY A 119 -10.01 7.19 -11.62
CA GLY A 119 -9.13 8.28 -11.21
C GLY A 119 -8.70 9.17 -12.36
N LEU A 120 -8.33 8.60 -13.51
CA LEU A 120 -8.02 9.35 -14.73
C LEU A 120 -9.22 10.19 -15.17
N LYS A 121 -10.43 9.59 -15.21
CA LYS A 121 -11.66 10.31 -15.52
C LYS A 121 -11.97 11.41 -14.51
N ALA A 122 -11.69 11.20 -13.23
CA ALA A 122 -11.83 12.24 -12.20
C ALA A 122 -10.86 13.39 -12.46
N MET A 123 -9.59 13.10 -12.81
CA MET A 123 -8.60 14.13 -13.12
C MET A 123 -8.97 14.94 -14.37
N GLU A 124 -9.49 14.31 -15.43
CA GLU A 124 -10.01 15.00 -16.62
C GLU A 124 -11.11 16.00 -16.23
N GLY A 125 -12.12 15.57 -15.49
CA GLY A 125 -13.20 16.45 -15.05
C GLY A 125 -12.74 17.54 -14.07
N LEU A 126 -11.73 17.28 -13.24
CA LEU A 126 -11.11 18.31 -12.39
C LEU A 126 -10.30 19.31 -13.21
N GLN A 127 -9.67 18.87 -14.31
CA GLN A 127 -8.93 19.74 -15.22
C GLN A 127 -9.86 20.65 -16.02
N GLU A 128 -11.07 20.20 -16.36
CA GLU A 128 -12.07 21.07 -16.97
C GLU A 128 -12.43 22.26 -16.08
N LEU A 129 -12.56 22.03 -14.76
CA LEU A 129 -12.85 23.06 -13.75
C LEU A 129 -11.64 23.90 -13.37
N ASN A 130 -10.42 23.49 -13.75
CA ASN A 130 -9.18 24.11 -13.32
C ASN A 130 -8.90 25.38 -14.11
N PRO A 131 -8.82 26.59 -13.47
CA PRO A 131 -8.55 27.82 -14.17
C PRO A 131 -7.10 27.97 -14.67
N LYS A 132 -6.16 27.24 -14.04
CA LYS A 132 -4.72 27.26 -14.40
C LYS A 132 -4.29 25.87 -14.82
N LYS A 133 -4.27 25.60 -16.11
CA LYS A 133 -4.10 24.25 -16.67
C LYS A 133 -2.76 23.57 -16.32
N ASP A 134 -1.69 24.33 -16.09
CA ASP A 134 -0.35 23.86 -15.73
C ASP A 134 -0.14 23.67 -14.22
N THR A 135 -1.09 24.11 -13.41
CA THR A 135 -0.96 24.18 -11.93
C THR A 135 -2.08 23.38 -11.27
N ALA A 136 -1.74 22.57 -10.30
CA ALA A 136 -2.71 21.77 -9.55
C ALA A 136 -3.75 22.63 -8.83
N SER A 137 -5.04 22.33 -9.01
CA SER A 137 -6.13 22.95 -8.24
C SER A 137 -6.28 22.31 -6.85
N ASN A 138 -6.95 22.99 -5.93
CA ASN A 138 -7.19 22.46 -4.59
C ASN A 138 -7.95 21.12 -4.61
N PRO A 139 -9.02 20.94 -5.40
CA PRO A 139 -9.68 19.64 -5.50
C PRO A 139 -8.75 18.52 -6.04
N MET A 140 -7.89 18.82 -7.02
CA MET A 140 -6.92 17.84 -7.51
C MET A 140 -5.98 17.39 -6.40
N ILE A 141 -5.46 18.33 -5.60
CA ILE A 141 -4.52 18.01 -4.51
C ILE A 141 -5.21 17.16 -3.44
N MET A 142 -6.41 17.52 -3.00
CA MET A 142 -7.18 16.72 -2.05
C MET A 142 -7.43 15.30 -2.60
N PHE A 143 -7.83 15.19 -3.86
CA PHE A 143 -8.07 13.91 -4.52
C PHE A 143 -6.82 13.04 -4.54
N LEU A 144 -5.67 13.61 -4.90
CA LEU A 144 -4.40 12.90 -4.91
C LEU A 144 -3.95 12.43 -3.54
N VAL A 145 -4.03 13.29 -2.52
CA VAL A 145 -3.62 12.93 -1.16
C VAL A 145 -4.52 11.85 -0.57
N LEU A 146 -5.81 11.84 -0.87
CA LEU A 146 -6.70 10.74 -0.49
C LEU A 146 -6.35 9.43 -1.19
N ASN A 147 -5.87 9.48 -2.42
CA ASN A 147 -5.38 8.29 -3.12
C ASN A 147 -4.03 7.81 -2.55
N THR A 148 -3.08 8.72 -2.28
CA THR A 148 -1.76 8.35 -1.74
C THR A 148 -1.83 7.83 -0.31
N SER A 149 -2.68 8.40 0.54
CA SER A 149 -2.88 7.92 1.91
C SER A 149 -3.60 6.57 1.97
N GLY A 150 -4.26 6.18 0.87
CA GLY A 150 -4.69 4.84 0.54
C GLY A 150 -5.49 4.09 1.61
N LEU A 151 -6.61 4.68 2.12
CA LEU A 151 -7.46 3.95 3.05
C LEU A 151 -7.92 2.63 2.42
N THR A 152 -7.21 1.55 2.73
CA THR A 152 -7.48 0.21 2.20
C THR A 152 -8.25 -0.61 3.24
N LEU A 153 -9.49 -0.97 2.92
CA LEU A 153 -10.29 -1.86 3.76
C LEU A 153 -9.95 -3.33 3.53
N ILE A 154 -9.40 -3.67 2.38
CA ILE A 154 -9.16 -5.05 1.98
C ILE A 154 -7.75 -5.19 1.37
N PRO A 155 -6.69 -5.35 2.19
CA PRO A 155 -5.30 -5.44 1.72
C PRO A 155 -4.94 -6.84 1.19
N ILE A 156 -5.71 -7.33 0.20
CA ILE A 156 -5.63 -8.70 -0.31
C ILE A 156 -4.24 -9.05 -0.82
N SER A 157 -3.63 -8.17 -1.61
CA SER A 157 -2.33 -8.45 -2.24
C SER A 157 -1.27 -8.83 -1.21
N ILE A 158 -1.25 -8.17 -0.05
CA ILE A 158 -0.28 -8.45 1.01
C ILE A 158 -0.53 -9.82 1.63
N MET A 159 -1.79 -10.15 1.93
CA MET A 159 -2.14 -11.45 2.49
C MET A 159 -1.80 -12.60 1.52
N VAL A 160 -1.94 -12.36 0.22
CA VAL A 160 -1.56 -13.32 -0.83
C VAL A 160 -0.05 -13.58 -0.81
N TYR A 161 0.79 -12.55 -0.72
CA TYR A 161 2.24 -12.72 -0.60
C TYR A 161 2.61 -13.44 0.70
N ARG A 162 1.99 -13.11 1.82
CA ARG A 162 2.23 -13.80 3.10
C ARG A 162 1.88 -15.29 3.02
N ALA A 163 0.72 -15.63 2.43
CA ALA A 163 0.31 -17.02 2.24
C ALA A 163 1.31 -17.78 1.37
N GLN A 164 1.80 -17.16 0.29
CA GLN A 164 2.78 -17.78 -0.62
C GLN A 164 4.15 -17.98 0.04
N LEU A 165 4.53 -17.09 0.96
CA LEU A 165 5.81 -17.16 1.68
C LEU A 165 5.72 -17.93 3.00
N GLY A 166 4.66 -18.72 3.19
CA GLY A 166 4.54 -19.67 4.27
C GLY A 166 4.20 -19.07 5.64
N ALA A 167 3.54 -17.90 5.68
CA ALA A 167 3.02 -17.36 6.93
C ALA A 167 2.00 -18.33 7.55
N ALA A 168 2.13 -18.60 8.84
CA ALA A 168 1.20 -19.47 9.58
C ALA A 168 -0.23 -18.88 9.59
N GLN A 169 -0.32 -17.55 9.71
CA GLN A 169 -1.57 -16.80 9.67
C GLN A 169 -1.45 -15.61 8.69
N PRO A 170 -1.73 -15.80 7.39
CA PRO A 170 -1.57 -14.75 6.39
C PRO A 170 -2.38 -13.48 6.67
N THR A 171 -3.47 -13.59 7.41
CA THR A 171 -4.43 -12.51 7.69
C THR A 171 -4.15 -11.75 8.99
N ASP A 172 -3.15 -12.11 9.79
CA ASP A 172 -2.83 -11.47 11.08
C ASP A 172 -2.47 -9.98 10.96
N VAL A 173 -1.90 -9.58 9.82
CA VAL A 173 -1.56 -8.17 9.50
C VAL A 173 -2.76 -7.33 9.04
N PHE A 174 -3.95 -7.93 8.87
CA PHE A 174 -5.13 -7.25 8.35
C PHE A 174 -5.56 -6.06 9.23
N VAL A 175 -5.80 -6.31 10.53
CA VAL A 175 -6.21 -5.25 11.47
C VAL A 175 -5.10 -4.20 11.61
N PRO A 176 -3.82 -4.56 11.81
CA PRO A 176 -2.72 -3.61 11.79
C PRO A 176 -2.66 -2.70 10.56
N ILE A 177 -2.82 -3.25 9.35
CA ILE A 177 -2.86 -2.45 8.12
C ILE A 177 -4.03 -1.48 8.13
N LEU A 178 -5.23 -1.95 8.49
CA LEU A 178 -6.43 -1.10 8.57
C LEU A 178 -6.23 0.09 9.51
N LEU A 179 -5.62 -0.14 10.67
CA LEU A 179 -5.31 0.91 11.62
C LEU A 179 -4.27 1.89 11.07
N ALA A 180 -3.19 1.40 10.45
CA ALA A 180 -2.12 2.23 9.90
C ALA A 180 -2.62 3.12 8.74
N THR A 181 -3.43 2.58 7.82
CA THR A 181 -4.03 3.35 6.72
C THR A 181 -4.97 4.43 7.21
N PHE A 182 -5.69 4.19 8.31
CA PHE A 182 -6.53 5.21 8.91
C PHE A 182 -5.72 6.42 9.36
N PHE A 183 -4.60 6.22 10.09
CA PHE A 183 -3.76 7.32 10.55
C PHE A 183 -3.09 8.07 9.39
N SER A 184 -2.65 7.37 8.35
CA SER A 184 -2.15 7.99 7.14
C SER A 184 -3.21 8.88 6.47
N THR A 185 -4.41 8.36 6.28
CA THR A 185 -5.52 9.12 5.66
C THR A 185 -5.94 10.32 6.50
N LEU A 186 -6.03 10.14 7.81
CA LEU A 186 -6.36 11.22 8.74
C LEU A 186 -5.32 12.36 8.66
N ALA A 187 -4.03 12.00 8.69
CA ALA A 187 -2.94 12.97 8.56
C ALA A 187 -2.97 13.69 7.20
N GLY A 188 -3.22 12.95 6.11
CA GLY A 188 -3.36 13.51 4.76
C GLY A 188 -4.53 14.51 4.67
N ILE A 189 -5.70 14.16 5.20
CA ILE A 189 -6.87 15.05 5.25
C ILE A 189 -6.55 16.31 6.07
N ILE A 190 -5.94 16.17 7.25
CA ILE A 190 -5.56 17.30 8.10
C ILE A 190 -4.56 18.20 7.36
N ALA A 191 -3.49 17.63 6.80
CA ALA A 191 -2.46 18.38 6.10
C ALA A 191 -3.05 19.21 4.95
N VAL A 192 -3.83 18.60 4.07
CA VAL A 192 -4.46 19.31 2.94
C VAL A 192 -5.45 20.35 3.43
N SER A 193 -6.25 20.02 4.45
CA SER A 193 -7.26 20.94 4.99
C SER A 193 -6.64 22.19 5.60
N LEU A 194 -5.48 22.07 6.25
CA LEU A 194 -4.72 23.21 6.77
C LEU A 194 -4.24 24.14 5.64
N TYR A 195 -3.66 23.57 4.56
CA TYR A 195 -3.22 24.36 3.41
C TYR A 195 -4.39 25.02 2.66
N GLN A 196 -5.52 24.32 2.54
CA GLN A 196 -6.70 24.78 1.79
C GLN A 196 -7.72 25.52 2.65
N ARG A 197 -7.47 25.65 3.97
CA ARG A 197 -8.37 26.26 4.94
C ARG A 197 -9.77 25.64 4.94
N ILE A 198 -9.85 24.33 4.76
CA ILE A 198 -11.10 23.58 4.88
C ILE A 198 -11.47 23.49 6.36
N ASN A 199 -12.71 23.85 6.69
CA ASN A 199 -13.19 23.78 8.08
C ASN A 199 -13.47 22.34 8.49
N LEU A 200 -12.50 21.71 9.16
CA LEU A 200 -12.61 20.35 9.71
C LEU A 200 -13.62 20.25 10.86
N LEU A 201 -13.98 21.37 11.51
CA LEU A 201 -15.01 21.40 12.55
C LEU A 201 -16.44 21.40 11.98
N ASN A 202 -16.60 21.32 10.65
CA ASN A 202 -17.90 21.11 10.04
C ASN A 202 -18.55 19.84 10.61
N ARG A 203 -19.84 19.96 11.05
CA ARG A 203 -20.58 18.87 11.70
C ARG A 203 -20.49 17.53 10.96
N THR A 204 -20.55 17.53 9.63
CA THR A 204 -20.48 16.31 8.83
C THR A 204 -19.07 15.69 8.90
N ILE A 205 -18.03 16.49 8.71
CA ILE A 205 -16.64 16.04 8.78
C ILE A 205 -16.34 15.53 10.19
N LEU A 206 -16.71 16.30 11.21
CA LEU A 206 -16.49 15.95 12.61
C LEU A 206 -17.20 14.67 13.01
N LEU A 207 -18.44 14.46 12.55
CA LEU A 207 -19.17 13.22 12.80
C LEU A 207 -18.49 12.02 12.14
N PHE A 208 -18.08 12.12 10.88
CA PHE A 208 -17.41 11.02 10.17
C PHE A 208 -16.02 10.74 10.75
N LEU A 209 -15.15 11.73 10.78
CA LEU A 209 -13.78 11.53 11.28
C LEU A 209 -13.78 11.25 12.79
N GLY A 210 -14.61 11.94 13.56
CA GLY A 210 -14.70 11.75 15.01
C GLY A 210 -15.26 10.37 15.37
N SER A 211 -16.34 9.91 14.74
CA SER A 211 -16.88 8.57 14.99
C SER A 211 -15.90 7.48 14.56
N THR A 212 -15.26 7.62 13.39
CA THR A 212 -14.24 6.65 12.94
C THR A 212 -13.04 6.66 13.87
N SER A 213 -12.55 7.83 14.29
CA SER A 213 -11.44 7.94 15.26
C SER A 213 -11.80 7.30 16.60
N LEU A 214 -13.04 7.48 17.08
CA LEU A 214 -13.52 6.85 18.30
C LEU A 214 -13.56 5.32 18.20
N VAL A 215 -14.03 4.80 17.06
CA VAL A 215 -14.00 3.34 16.78
C VAL A 215 -12.57 2.83 16.75
N ILE A 216 -11.66 3.50 16.05
CA ILE A 216 -10.24 3.12 15.98
C ILE A 216 -9.59 3.18 17.37
N ALA A 217 -9.83 4.23 18.14
CA ALA A 217 -9.35 4.34 19.52
C ALA A 217 -9.89 3.21 20.40
N GLY A 218 -11.17 2.86 20.24
CA GLY A 218 -11.78 1.72 20.93
C GLY A 218 -11.15 0.38 20.55
N ILE A 219 -10.84 0.16 19.27
CA ILE A 219 -10.13 -1.02 18.80
C ILE A 219 -8.73 -1.09 19.42
N ILE A 220 -7.96 -0.01 19.35
CA ILE A 220 -6.60 0.05 19.93
C ILE A 220 -6.66 -0.20 21.44
N TYR A 221 -7.59 0.45 22.15
CA TYR A 221 -7.78 0.25 23.59
C TYR A 221 -8.16 -1.20 23.91
N PHE A 222 -9.07 -1.80 23.15
CA PHE A 222 -9.45 -3.19 23.32
C PHE A 222 -8.23 -4.12 23.17
N PHE A 223 -7.46 -3.98 22.08
CA PHE A 223 -6.28 -4.81 21.85
C PHE A 223 -5.17 -4.57 22.88
N SER A 224 -5.02 -3.35 23.39
CA SER A 224 -4.02 -3.05 24.43
C SER A 224 -4.30 -3.71 25.79
N MET A 225 -5.53 -4.15 26.02
CA MET A 225 -5.91 -4.86 27.27
C MET A 225 -5.79 -6.39 27.15
N LEU A 226 -5.53 -6.91 25.97
CA LEU A 226 -5.45 -8.34 25.73
C LEU A 226 -4.05 -8.90 25.92
N SER A 227 -3.97 -10.17 26.30
CA SER A 227 -2.73 -10.93 26.24
C SER A 227 -2.35 -11.23 24.79
N ARG A 228 -1.07 -11.48 24.52
CA ARG A 228 -0.55 -11.83 23.20
C ARG A 228 -1.36 -12.91 22.49
N GLN A 229 -1.60 -14.01 23.17
CA GLN A 229 -2.38 -15.12 22.63
C GLN A 229 -3.81 -14.70 22.27
N GLN A 230 -4.43 -13.83 23.06
CA GLN A 230 -5.75 -13.28 22.75
C GLN A 230 -5.72 -12.32 21.57
N ILE A 231 -4.68 -11.46 21.46
CA ILE A 231 -4.49 -10.56 20.31
C ILE A 231 -4.45 -11.37 19.02
N ASP A 232 -3.63 -12.42 18.97
CA ASP A 232 -3.49 -13.28 17.81
C ASP A 232 -4.84 -13.93 17.42
N ILE A 233 -5.52 -14.55 18.37
CA ILE A 233 -6.82 -15.19 18.14
C ILE A 233 -7.87 -14.18 17.66
N TYR A 234 -8.04 -13.05 18.38
CA TYR A 234 -9.09 -12.09 18.02
C TYR A 234 -8.79 -11.35 16.73
N SER A 235 -7.53 -10.94 16.47
CA SER A 235 -7.13 -10.27 15.23
C SER A 235 -7.38 -11.18 14.01
N THR A 236 -6.87 -12.41 14.07
CA THR A 236 -7.01 -13.39 12.98
C THR A 236 -8.48 -13.79 12.76
N THR A 237 -9.22 -14.07 13.84
CA THR A 237 -10.65 -14.41 13.72
C THR A 237 -11.45 -13.26 13.12
N THR A 238 -11.23 -12.03 13.59
CA THR A 238 -11.90 -10.83 13.06
C THR A 238 -11.60 -10.64 11.58
N ALA A 239 -10.33 -10.78 11.19
CA ALA A 239 -9.92 -10.68 9.79
C ALA A 239 -10.61 -11.73 8.91
N ASN A 240 -10.59 -12.99 9.34
CA ASN A 240 -11.15 -14.10 8.57
C ASN A 240 -12.68 -13.99 8.44
N VAL A 241 -13.38 -13.64 9.52
CA VAL A 241 -14.84 -13.40 9.50
C VAL A 241 -15.17 -12.23 8.57
N PHE A 242 -14.43 -11.11 8.67
CA PHE A 242 -14.65 -9.94 7.84
C PHE A 242 -14.45 -10.25 6.35
N LEU A 243 -13.36 -10.94 6.00
CA LEU A 243 -13.09 -11.34 4.61
C LEU A 243 -14.16 -12.28 4.06
N PHE A 244 -14.61 -13.25 4.86
CA PHE A 244 -15.66 -14.17 4.42
C PHE A 244 -17.01 -13.46 4.26
N VAL A 245 -17.34 -12.53 5.15
CA VAL A 245 -18.53 -11.66 5.01
C VAL A 245 -18.48 -10.83 3.73
N ILE A 246 -17.32 -10.32 3.35
CA ILE A 246 -17.13 -9.62 2.08
C ILE A 246 -17.40 -10.54 0.89
N ILE A 247 -16.84 -11.75 0.89
CA ILE A 247 -17.08 -12.72 -0.18
C ILE A 247 -18.58 -13.00 -0.34
N ILE A 248 -19.26 -13.31 0.75
CA ILE A 248 -20.70 -13.56 0.74
C ILE A 248 -21.48 -12.31 0.32
N GLY A 249 -21.09 -11.12 0.82
CA GLY A 249 -21.71 -9.86 0.46
C GLY A 249 -21.60 -9.55 -1.05
N PHE A 250 -20.47 -9.84 -1.67
CA PHE A 250 -20.28 -9.66 -3.11
C PHE A 250 -21.12 -10.65 -3.92
N ILE A 251 -21.19 -11.92 -3.51
CA ILE A 251 -22.05 -12.93 -4.13
C ILE A 251 -23.52 -12.50 -4.05
N VAL A 252 -23.99 -12.07 -2.87
CA VAL A 252 -25.37 -11.60 -2.67
C VAL A 252 -25.66 -10.34 -3.51
N ALA A 253 -24.70 -9.41 -3.60
CA ALA A 253 -24.83 -8.23 -4.45
C ALA A 253 -24.99 -8.62 -5.93
N GLY A 254 -24.17 -9.57 -6.41
CA GLY A 254 -24.27 -10.12 -7.77
C GLY A 254 -25.63 -10.79 -8.03
N MET A 255 -26.10 -11.61 -7.08
CA MET A 255 -27.43 -12.25 -7.16
C MET A 255 -28.56 -11.21 -7.23
N ARG A 256 -28.52 -10.16 -6.42
CA ARG A 256 -29.51 -9.07 -6.44
C ARG A 256 -29.54 -8.31 -7.75
N LYS A 257 -28.35 -8.13 -8.38
CA LYS A 257 -28.21 -7.53 -9.70
C LYS A 257 -28.56 -8.49 -10.86
N LYS A 258 -28.84 -9.76 -10.55
CA LYS A 258 -29.15 -10.83 -11.53
C LYS A 258 -28.03 -11.04 -12.54
N ILE A 259 -26.76 -10.82 -12.15
CA ILE A 259 -25.61 -11.16 -12.99
C ILE A 259 -25.36 -12.67 -12.92
N ASN A 260 -24.67 -13.21 -13.94
CA ASN A 260 -24.15 -14.56 -13.86
C ASN A 260 -22.89 -14.56 -12.99
N VAL A 261 -23.05 -14.88 -11.70
CA VAL A 261 -22.00 -14.80 -10.69
C VAL A 261 -20.79 -15.67 -11.05
N TYR A 262 -21.04 -16.89 -11.56
CA TYR A 262 -19.96 -17.79 -11.96
C TYR A 262 -19.15 -17.24 -13.15
N ASN A 263 -19.82 -16.72 -14.17
CA ASN A 263 -19.11 -16.14 -15.31
C ASN A 263 -18.34 -14.88 -14.92
N ALA A 264 -18.91 -14.02 -14.09
CA ALA A 264 -18.21 -12.85 -13.55
C ALA A 264 -16.95 -13.26 -12.76
N PHE A 265 -17.05 -14.30 -11.94
CA PHE A 265 -15.87 -14.86 -11.24
C PHE A 265 -14.80 -15.32 -12.23
N VAL A 266 -15.18 -16.11 -13.25
CA VAL A 266 -14.22 -16.65 -14.24
C VAL A 266 -13.55 -15.53 -15.05
N GLU A 267 -14.29 -14.45 -15.39
CA GLU A 267 -13.69 -13.27 -16.03
C GLU A 267 -12.63 -12.61 -15.17
N GLY A 268 -12.94 -12.33 -13.90
CA GLY A 268 -11.98 -11.76 -12.96
C GLY A 268 -10.80 -12.71 -12.68
N ALA A 269 -11.04 -14.01 -12.60
CA ALA A 269 -9.98 -15.01 -12.42
C ALA A 269 -8.99 -15.02 -13.59
N LYS A 270 -9.46 -14.86 -14.82
CA LYS A 270 -8.59 -14.71 -16.02
C LYS A 270 -7.72 -13.45 -15.92
N GLU A 271 -8.27 -12.34 -15.45
CA GLU A 271 -7.51 -11.11 -15.20
C GLU A 271 -6.46 -11.34 -14.11
N GLY A 272 -6.78 -12.09 -13.05
CA GLY A 272 -5.86 -12.47 -11.98
C GLY A 272 -4.66 -13.29 -12.50
N PHE A 273 -4.93 -14.26 -13.35
CA PHE A 273 -3.88 -15.04 -14.04
C PHE A 273 -2.96 -14.12 -14.88
N THR A 274 -3.55 -13.27 -15.70
CA THR A 274 -2.80 -12.32 -16.54
C THR A 274 -1.94 -11.38 -15.69
N THR A 275 -2.46 -10.92 -14.55
CA THR A 275 -1.75 -10.07 -13.61
C THR A 275 -0.55 -10.79 -13.00
N ALA A 276 -0.72 -12.05 -12.59
CA ALA A 276 0.38 -12.86 -12.04
C ALA A 276 1.52 -13.02 -13.05
N VAL A 277 1.21 -13.33 -14.31
CA VAL A 277 2.22 -13.43 -15.37
C VAL A 277 2.91 -12.10 -15.63
N ARG A 278 2.15 -11.00 -15.65
CA ARG A 278 2.69 -9.66 -15.88
C ARG A 278 3.62 -9.19 -14.77
N ILE A 279 3.45 -9.66 -13.54
CA ILE A 279 4.29 -9.30 -12.40
C ILE A 279 5.68 -9.95 -12.47
N ILE A 280 5.83 -11.10 -13.13
CA ILE A 280 7.10 -11.87 -13.15
C ILE A 280 8.31 -11.01 -13.49
N PRO A 281 8.38 -10.28 -14.64
CA PRO A 281 9.56 -9.52 -15.00
C PRO A 281 9.92 -8.44 -13.98
N TYR A 282 8.91 -7.81 -13.38
CA TYR A 282 9.12 -6.78 -12.37
C TYR A 282 9.63 -7.37 -11.06
N LEU A 283 9.12 -8.53 -10.65
CA LEU A 283 9.59 -9.21 -9.44
C LEU A 283 11.03 -9.71 -9.63
N VAL A 284 11.35 -10.31 -10.79
CA VAL A 284 12.72 -10.71 -11.11
C VAL A 284 13.66 -9.50 -11.05
N ALA A 285 13.32 -8.42 -11.76
CA ALA A 285 14.17 -7.22 -11.78
C ALA A 285 14.47 -6.69 -10.38
N ILE A 286 13.45 -6.57 -9.53
CA ILE A 286 13.62 -5.95 -8.22
C ILE A 286 14.28 -6.90 -7.22
N LEU A 287 13.91 -8.18 -7.17
CA LEU A 287 14.50 -9.14 -6.24
C LEU A 287 15.95 -9.44 -6.58
N VAL A 288 16.32 -9.49 -7.86
CA VAL A 288 17.74 -9.63 -8.27
C VAL A 288 18.55 -8.41 -7.80
N ALA A 289 18.04 -7.19 -8.00
CA ALA A 289 18.74 -5.99 -7.56
C ALA A 289 18.93 -5.95 -6.01
N ILE A 290 17.87 -6.31 -5.27
CA ILE A 290 17.92 -6.41 -3.80
C ILE A 290 18.87 -7.54 -3.36
N GLY A 291 18.81 -8.70 -4.00
CA GLY A 291 19.68 -9.83 -3.73
C GLY A 291 21.17 -9.49 -3.91
N VAL A 292 21.52 -8.82 -5.01
CA VAL A 292 22.88 -8.33 -5.28
C VAL A 292 23.30 -7.31 -4.21
N PHE A 293 22.45 -6.36 -3.86
CA PHE A 293 22.71 -5.35 -2.84
C PHE A 293 22.89 -5.97 -1.44
N ARG A 294 22.11 -7.01 -1.10
CA ARG A 294 22.24 -7.76 0.14
C ARG A 294 23.49 -8.64 0.15
N ALA A 295 23.74 -9.41 -0.90
CA ALA A 295 24.90 -10.30 -1.00
C ALA A 295 26.23 -9.54 -0.93
N SER A 296 26.27 -8.28 -1.37
CA SER A 296 27.45 -7.41 -1.22
C SER A 296 27.69 -6.94 0.22
N GLY A 297 26.71 -7.08 1.14
CA GLY A 297 26.70 -6.55 2.50
C GLY A 297 26.16 -5.11 2.62
N CYS A 298 25.82 -4.45 1.51
CA CYS A 298 25.35 -3.06 1.53
C CYS A 298 24.07 -2.88 2.35
N MET A 299 23.14 -3.85 2.28
CA MET A 299 21.89 -3.79 3.02
C MET A 299 22.13 -3.85 4.52
N ASP A 300 23.06 -4.71 4.97
CA ASP A 300 23.37 -4.89 6.38
C ASP A 300 24.06 -3.63 6.94
N TYR A 301 25.02 -3.06 6.21
CA TYR A 301 25.63 -1.77 6.58
C TYR A 301 24.61 -0.64 6.69
N LEU A 302 23.63 -0.59 5.79
CA LEU A 302 22.56 0.41 5.85
C LEU A 302 21.69 0.22 7.10
N ILE A 303 21.26 -1.01 7.36
CA ILE A 303 20.41 -1.35 8.51
C ILE A 303 21.16 -1.09 9.82
N GLU A 304 22.40 -1.56 9.95
CA GLU A 304 23.24 -1.36 11.14
C GLU A 304 23.52 0.14 11.37
N GLY A 305 23.82 0.90 10.32
CA GLY A 305 24.03 2.34 10.42
C GLY A 305 22.81 3.07 10.97
N ILE A 306 21.63 2.74 10.47
CA ILE A 306 20.35 3.31 10.96
C ILE A 306 20.05 2.82 12.37
N ALA A 307 20.25 1.53 12.66
CA ALA A 307 20.01 0.95 13.98
C ALA A 307 20.88 1.61 15.06
N ASN A 308 22.15 1.89 14.75
CA ASN A 308 23.05 2.59 15.64
C ASN A 308 22.58 4.04 15.91
N LEU A 309 22.12 4.75 14.89
CA LEU A 309 21.57 6.11 15.05
C LEU A 309 20.28 6.10 15.90
N VAL A 310 19.40 5.12 15.70
CA VAL A 310 18.15 4.97 16.45
C VAL A 310 18.45 4.64 17.92
N SER A 311 19.38 3.73 18.17
CA SER A 311 19.75 3.32 19.52
C SER A 311 20.46 4.44 20.31
N LEU A 312 21.21 5.33 19.64
CA LEU A 312 21.76 6.54 20.26
C LEU A 312 20.65 7.49 20.79
N CYS A 313 19.46 7.44 20.17
CA CYS A 313 18.28 8.18 20.65
C CYS A 313 17.53 7.44 21.77
N GLY A 314 17.98 6.27 22.23
CA GLY A 314 17.33 5.45 23.26
C GLY A 314 16.05 4.75 22.78
N ILE A 315 15.87 4.61 21.46
CA ILE A 315 14.70 3.96 20.83
C ILE A 315 15.08 2.51 20.48
N ASN A 316 14.14 1.58 20.67
CA ASN A 316 14.31 0.19 20.23
C ASN A 316 14.48 0.14 18.70
N SER A 317 15.47 -0.63 18.23
CA SER A 317 15.84 -0.72 16.82
C SER A 317 15.24 -1.91 16.06
N ASP A 318 14.37 -2.70 16.69
CA ASP A 318 13.77 -3.91 16.06
C ASP A 318 13.07 -3.63 14.73
N PHE A 319 12.50 -2.43 14.58
CA PHE A 319 11.80 -2.03 13.36
C PHE A 319 12.73 -1.68 12.19
N VAL A 320 14.02 -1.46 12.46
CA VAL A 320 14.94 -0.92 11.44
C VAL A 320 15.09 -1.87 10.25
N GLY A 321 15.07 -3.19 10.49
CA GLY A 321 15.13 -4.18 9.42
C GLY A 321 13.99 -4.08 8.38
N ALA A 322 12.86 -3.49 8.75
CA ALA A 322 11.72 -3.27 7.86
C ALA A 322 11.75 -1.90 7.15
N LEU A 323 12.55 -0.93 7.63
CA LEU A 323 12.59 0.44 7.09
C LEU A 323 12.90 0.54 5.59
N PRO A 324 13.71 -0.32 4.97
CA PRO A 324 13.89 -0.28 3.51
C PRO A 324 12.57 -0.32 2.74
N THR A 325 11.59 -1.13 3.20
CA THR A 325 10.24 -1.18 2.63
C THR A 325 9.51 0.17 2.80
N ALA A 326 9.56 0.76 3.99
CA ALA A 326 8.91 2.04 4.28
C ALA A 326 9.46 3.18 3.42
N LEU A 327 10.79 3.29 3.29
CA LEU A 327 11.47 4.33 2.53
C LEU A 327 11.22 4.19 1.02
N MET A 328 11.09 2.97 0.53
CA MET A 328 10.80 2.71 -0.88
C MET A 328 9.33 2.98 -1.24
N LYS A 329 8.39 2.87 -0.31
CA LYS A 329 6.95 2.92 -0.59
C LYS A 329 6.50 4.22 -1.27
N PRO A 330 6.88 5.43 -0.82
CA PRO A 330 6.54 6.66 -1.54
C PRO A 330 7.09 6.73 -2.96
N LEU A 331 8.24 6.08 -3.20
CA LEU A 331 9.00 6.15 -4.45
C LEU A 331 8.53 5.12 -5.48
N SER A 332 8.26 3.89 -5.03
CA SER A 332 7.90 2.77 -5.90
C SER A 332 7.12 1.67 -5.17
N GLY A 333 5.88 1.46 -5.54
CA GLY A 333 5.04 0.37 -4.97
C GLY A 333 5.57 -1.03 -5.31
N SER A 334 6.10 -1.24 -6.51
CA SER A 334 6.74 -2.52 -6.88
C SER A 334 8.08 -2.71 -6.18
N GLY A 335 8.88 -1.65 -6.02
CA GLY A 335 10.13 -1.69 -5.27
C GLY A 335 9.89 -2.02 -3.78
N ALA A 336 8.94 -1.35 -3.15
CA ALA A 336 8.57 -1.63 -1.76
C ALA A 336 8.03 -3.07 -1.59
N ARG A 337 7.27 -3.57 -2.56
CA ARG A 337 6.79 -4.97 -2.57
C ARG A 337 7.96 -5.95 -2.65
N GLY A 338 8.96 -5.67 -3.48
CA GLY A 338 10.18 -6.49 -3.53
C GLY A 338 10.93 -6.51 -2.19
N LEU A 339 11.09 -5.36 -1.54
CA LEU A 339 11.71 -5.27 -0.20
C LEU A 339 10.88 -5.94 0.90
N MET A 340 9.54 -5.89 0.81
CA MET A 340 8.65 -6.65 1.69
C MET A 340 8.87 -8.16 1.52
N VAL A 341 8.96 -8.64 0.28
CA VAL A 341 9.23 -10.06 -0.02
C VAL A 341 10.61 -10.47 0.47
N ASP A 342 11.62 -9.64 0.24
CA ASP A 342 12.98 -9.85 0.74
C ASP A 342 13.03 -9.91 2.28
N ALA A 343 12.34 -9.00 2.96
CA ALA A 343 12.24 -9.01 4.42
C ALA A 343 11.57 -10.29 4.95
N MET A 344 10.49 -10.75 4.33
CA MET A 344 9.82 -12.00 4.72
C MET A 344 10.70 -13.24 4.44
N ASN A 345 11.45 -13.26 3.36
CA ASN A 345 12.37 -14.37 3.06
C ASN A 345 13.58 -14.39 4.00
N THR A 346 14.11 -13.23 4.35
CA THR A 346 15.34 -13.11 5.16
C THR A 346 15.07 -13.32 6.65
N TYR A 347 14.02 -12.68 7.17
CA TYR A 347 13.71 -12.67 8.60
C TYR A 347 12.57 -13.63 8.98
N GLY A 348 11.84 -14.15 7.98
CA GLY A 348 10.66 -14.97 8.15
C GLY A 348 9.36 -14.16 8.03
N ALA A 349 8.34 -14.77 7.40
CA ALA A 349 7.05 -14.12 7.16
C ALA A 349 6.31 -13.74 8.46
N ASP A 350 6.50 -14.52 9.52
CA ASP A 350 5.87 -14.31 10.84
C ASP A 350 6.78 -13.60 11.85
N SER A 351 7.97 -13.19 11.43
CA SER A 351 8.85 -12.34 12.26
C SER A 351 8.27 -10.93 12.43
N PHE A 352 8.72 -10.20 13.43
CA PHE A 352 8.36 -8.79 13.63
C PHE A 352 8.69 -7.95 12.39
N VAL A 353 9.89 -8.11 11.82
CA VAL A 353 10.34 -7.40 10.61
C VAL A 353 9.49 -7.78 9.39
N GLY A 354 9.18 -9.06 9.19
CA GLY A 354 8.34 -9.53 8.08
C GLY A 354 6.93 -8.96 8.16
N ARG A 355 6.29 -9.01 9.34
CA ARG A 355 4.97 -8.43 9.57
C ARG A 355 4.97 -6.92 9.41
N LEU A 356 5.95 -6.21 9.98
CA LEU A 356 6.07 -4.77 9.87
C LEU A 356 6.27 -4.32 8.41
N SER A 357 7.08 -5.04 7.63
CA SER A 357 7.26 -4.78 6.19
C SER A 357 5.93 -4.91 5.43
N CYS A 358 5.09 -5.88 5.81
CA CYS A 358 3.74 -6.04 5.27
C CYS A 358 2.83 -4.86 5.65
N ILE A 359 2.90 -4.40 6.90
CA ILE A 359 2.11 -3.25 7.36
C ILE A 359 2.56 -1.98 6.62
N PHE A 360 3.88 -1.76 6.46
CA PHE A 360 4.41 -0.63 5.67
C PHE A 360 3.91 -0.66 4.22
N GLN A 361 3.95 -1.83 3.57
CA GLN A 361 3.45 -1.97 2.21
C GLN A 361 1.96 -1.62 2.09
N GLY A 362 1.17 -1.92 3.13
CA GLY A 362 -0.27 -1.71 3.15
C GLY A 362 -0.72 -0.37 3.73
N SER A 363 0.14 0.36 4.44
CA SER A 363 -0.24 1.57 5.19
C SER A 363 -0.51 2.80 4.33
N THR A 364 0.08 2.87 3.14
CA THR A 364 -0.07 3.97 2.17
C THR A 364 -0.05 3.44 0.75
N ASP A 365 -0.30 4.32 -0.23
CA ASP A 365 0.02 4.02 -1.64
C ASP A 365 1.28 4.79 -2.07
N THR A 366 1.68 4.66 -3.33
CA THR A 366 2.93 5.19 -3.87
C THR A 366 2.77 6.65 -4.28
N THR A 367 3.11 7.57 -3.40
CA THR A 367 2.90 9.01 -3.56
C THR A 367 3.43 9.55 -4.89
N PHE A 368 4.70 9.32 -5.23
CA PHE A 368 5.27 9.85 -6.46
C PHE A 368 4.70 9.22 -7.73
N TYR A 369 4.30 7.95 -7.68
CA TYR A 369 3.63 7.30 -8.82
C TYR A 369 2.25 7.90 -9.08
N ILE A 370 1.44 8.06 -8.04
CA ILE A 370 0.10 8.65 -8.13
C ILE A 370 0.19 10.08 -8.66
N LEU A 371 1.12 10.89 -8.15
CA LEU A 371 1.35 12.24 -8.63
C LEU A 371 1.72 12.26 -10.13
N ALA A 372 2.64 11.37 -10.54
CA ALA A 372 3.10 11.31 -11.94
C ALA A 372 1.99 10.86 -12.89
N VAL A 373 1.19 9.85 -12.52
CA VAL A 373 0.12 9.31 -13.37
C VAL A 373 -1.02 10.30 -13.48
N TYR A 374 -1.52 10.83 -12.37
CA TYR A 374 -2.72 11.66 -12.38
C TYR A 374 -2.44 13.09 -12.83
N PHE A 375 -1.37 13.75 -12.39
CA PHE A 375 -1.01 15.06 -12.91
C PHE A 375 -0.50 14.98 -14.35
N GLY A 376 0.26 13.93 -14.67
CA GLY A 376 0.79 13.71 -16.02
C GLY A 376 -0.32 13.52 -17.05
N SER A 377 -1.41 12.81 -16.70
CA SER A 377 -2.54 12.57 -17.61
C SER A 377 -3.24 13.85 -18.07
N VAL A 378 -3.18 14.93 -17.28
CA VAL A 378 -3.85 16.20 -17.56
C VAL A 378 -2.89 17.38 -17.75
N GLY A 379 -1.59 17.11 -17.87
CA GLY A 379 -0.58 18.13 -18.17
C GLY A 379 -0.28 19.12 -17.02
N VAL A 380 -0.57 18.77 -15.79
CA VAL A 380 -0.22 19.57 -14.61
C VAL A 380 1.25 19.38 -14.28
N VAL A 381 2.01 20.48 -14.26
CA VAL A 381 3.46 20.52 -13.99
C VAL A 381 3.75 21.02 -12.57
N ARG A 382 2.97 22.00 -12.10
CA ARG A 382 3.17 22.64 -10.78
C ARG A 382 2.27 21.95 -9.75
N THR A 383 2.85 21.09 -8.92
CA THR A 383 2.15 20.24 -7.95
C THR A 383 1.71 20.98 -6.67
N ARG A 384 2.21 22.20 -6.42
CA ARG A 384 1.95 22.99 -5.20
C ARG A 384 2.22 22.17 -3.92
N HIS A 385 1.25 22.11 -3.00
CA HIS A 385 1.36 21.40 -1.73
C HIS A 385 0.97 19.90 -1.80
N ALA A 386 0.79 19.32 -3.00
CA ALA A 386 0.44 17.89 -3.14
C ALA A 386 1.55 16.97 -2.59
N VAL A 387 2.82 17.24 -2.98
CA VAL A 387 3.97 16.43 -2.52
C VAL A 387 4.15 16.49 -1.00
N PRO A 388 4.28 17.66 -0.35
CA PRO A 388 4.47 17.69 1.10
C PRO A 388 3.29 17.08 1.87
N CYS A 389 2.05 17.24 1.41
CA CYS A 389 0.89 16.62 2.07
C CYS A 389 0.88 15.08 1.90
N GLY A 390 1.25 14.59 0.72
CA GLY A 390 1.39 13.15 0.49
C GLY A 390 2.49 12.52 1.37
N LEU A 391 3.67 13.15 1.43
CA LEU A 391 4.78 12.67 2.27
C LEU A 391 4.48 12.76 3.78
N LEU A 392 3.68 13.73 4.22
CA LEU A 392 3.19 13.77 5.61
C LEU A 392 2.23 12.62 5.91
N ALA A 393 1.37 12.25 4.96
CA ALA A 393 0.51 11.09 5.09
C ALA A 393 1.34 9.79 5.14
N ASP A 394 2.37 9.66 4.28
CA ASP A 394 3.30 8.53 4.28
C ASP A 394 4.01 8.41 5.63
N LEU A 395 4.57 9.51 6.14
CA LEU A 395 5.27 9.54 7.42
C LEU A 395 4.34 9.13 8.58
N ALA A 396 3.12 9.66 8.61
CA ALA A 396 2.14 9.28 9.62
C ALA A 396 1.77 7.79 9.54
N GLY A 397 1.62 7.25 8.33
CA GLY A 397 1.39 5.82 8.09
C GLY A 397 2.56 4.97 8.58
N ILE A 398 3.80 5.37 8.33
CA ILE A 398 5.02 4.68 8.80
C ILE A 398 5.07 4.67 10.33
N ILE A 399 4.90 5.82 10.98
CA ILE A 399 4.92 5.92 12.44
C ILE A 399 3.81 5.06 13.06
N ALA A 400 2.59 5.16 12.53
CA ALA A 400 1.47 4.36 12.99
C ALA A 400 1.73 2.86 12.80
N ALA A 401 2.28 2.44 11.66
CA ALA A 401 2.62 1.04 11.40
C ALA A 401 3.62 0.48 12.41
N ILE A 402 4.66 1.25 12.78
CA ILE A 402 5.63 0.85 13.81
C ILE A 402 4.93 0.66 15.16
N LEU A 403 4.19 1.67 15.63
CA LEU A 403 3.52 1.62 16.93
C LEU A 403 2.48 0.50 17.02
N ILE A 404 1.70 0.31 15.95
CA ILE A 404 0.70 -0.76 15.87
C ILE A 404 1.39 -2.13 15.81
N CYS A 405 2.49 -2.27 15.08
CA CYS A 405 3.24 -3.52 15.03
C CYS A 405 3.77 -3.91 16.41
N TYR A 406 4.28 -2.95 17.19
CA TYR A 406 4.66 -3.19 18.58
C TYR A 406 3.47 -3.59 19.45
N LEU A 407 2.29 -2.99 19.25
CA LEU A 407 1.08 -3.36 20.00
C LEU A 407 0.63 -4.80 19.70
N PHE A 408 0.74 -5.24 18.44
CA PHE A 408 0.19 -6.53 18.01
C PHE A 408 1.19 -7.68 18.09
N PHE A 409 2.49 -7.44 17.89
CA PHE A 409 3.48 -8.51 17.64
C PHE A 409 4.75 -8.45 18.52
N ASN A 410 4.85 -7.49 19.46
CA ASN A 410 6.06 -7.42 20.33
C ASN A 410 5.81 -7.72 21.81
#